data_9115a23373e539579ac31037526d116f
#
_entry.id   9115a23373e539579ac31037526d116f
#
_cell.length_a   1.000
_cell.length_b   1.000
_cell.length_c   1.000
_cell.angle_alpha   90.00
_cell.angle_beta   90.00
_cell.angle_gamma   90.00
#
_symmetry.space_group_name_H-M   'P 1'
#
loop_
_entity.id
_entity.type
_entity.pdbx_description
1 polymer ?
#
loop_
_entity_poly.entity_id
_entity_poly.type
_entity_poly.pdbx_seq_one_letter_code
_entity_poly.pdbx_strand_id
1 'polypeptide(L)'
;MLSNPLPSRRTFLSTSAIAVACHFWVPRSAKGYSVEEVATRLTLGAATSKWDLDTPALCVDLDLLEGNINKLQAAVTRFGITARPHAKTHKSADIAKRQLAAGAIGICTAKLGEAEALMEEGIEHLCMTTANVSASKIRRAMQLRKASRHFIQAVDHEHNARDLSDAAREAGVTADVVVDVAVGTRSGVPPGDQALALAKLVDTLPNLRLRGLLSYDGGAQHVTGYAARKARMLAKIEANVRTFEAMGKAGLNTEIFSGGGTGTYNMQHLVPGFTDVQAGSYVFMDMQYLAIGGEDGSVYN
;
A
#
# COMPACT_ATOMS: atom_id res chain seq x y z
N MET A 1 -8.21 -28.82 35.02
CA MET A 1 -8.48 -27.38 34.76
C MET A 1 -8.21 -27.11 33.28
N LEU A 2 -9.25 -27.10 32.49
CA LEU A 2 -9.17 -26.86 31.05
C LEU A 2 -9.23 -25.35 30.82
N SER A 3 -8.12 -24.76 30.38
CA SER A 3 -8.07 -23.36 29.97
C SER A 3 -8.72 -23.21 28.60
N ASN A 4 -9.89 -22.58 28.54
CA ASN A 4 -10.49 -22.16 27.29
C ASN A 4 -9.57 -21.13 26.59
N PRO A 5 -9.25 -21.30 25.30
CA PRO A 5 -8.52 -20.28 24.57
C PRO A 5 -9.39 -19.03 24.39
N LEU A 6 -8.80 -17.86 24.56
CA LEU A 6 -9.45 -16.57 24.31
C LEU A 6 -9.87 -16.49 22.83
N PRO A 7 -11.07 -16.00 22.52
CA PRO A 7 -11.55 -15.88 21.14
C PRO A 7 -10.68 -14.92 20.33
N SER A 8 -10.52 -15.21 19.05
CA SER A 8 -9.78 -14.34 18.12
C SER A 8 -10.43 -12.94 18.02
N ARG A 9 -9.70 -11.90 17.63
CA ARG A 9 -10.25 -10.53 17.42
C ARG A 9 -11.46 -10.51 16.49
N ARG A 10 -11.50 -11.39 15.50
CA ARG A 10 -12.65 -11.57 14.60
C ARG A 10 -13.88 -12.09 15.35
N THR A 11 -13.71 -13.08 16.19
CA THR A 11 -14.79 -13.63 17.02
C THR A 11 -15.28 -12.61 18.04
N PHE A 12 -14.37 -11.80 18.61
CA PHE A 12 -14.75 -10.74 19.55
C PHE A 12 -15.55 -9.63 18.87
N LEU A 13 -15.16 -9.18 17.67
CA LEU A 13 -15.91 -8.16 16.93
C LEU A 13 -17.25 -8.67 16.42
N SER A 14 -17.35 -9.92 15.98
CA SER A 14 -18.62 -10.52 15.57
C SER A 14 -19.54 -10.78 16.77
N THR A 15 -19.00 -11.25 17.90
CA THR A 15 -19.78 -11.51 19.13
C THR A 15 -20.18 -10.21 19.83
N SER A 16 -19.33 -9.17 19.80
CA SER A 16 -19.67 -7.85 20.35
C SER A 16 -20.73 -7.12 19.52
N ALA A 17 -20.71 -7.26 18.20
CA ALA A 17 -21.75 -6.72 17.33
C ALA A 17 -23.11 -7.40 17.60
N ILE A 18 -23.12 -8.69 17.86
CA ILE A 18 -24.34 -9.45 18.19
C ILE A 18 -24.84 -9.11 19.60
N ALA A 19 -23.95 -8.90 20.58
CA ALA A 19 -24.34 -8.58 21.95
C ALA A 19 -24.89 -7.15 22.12
N VAL A 20 -24.48 -6.20 21.28
CA VAL A 20 -24.99 -4.81 21.31
C VAL A 20 -26.33 -4.68 20.57
N ALA A 21 -26.64 -5.55 19.62
CA ALA A 21 -27.89 -5.53 18.88
C ALA A 21 -29.12 -5.95 19.70
N CYS A 22 -28.94 -6.61 20.86
CA CYS A 22 -30.06 -7.21 21.59
C CYS A 22 -30.83 -6.30 22.55
N HIS A 23 -30.50 -5.00 22.71
CA HIS A 23 -31.13 -4.17 23.75
C HIS A 23 -31.64 -2.78 23.35
N PHE A 24 -31.73 -2.45 22.07
CA PHE A 24 -32.42 -1.24 21.65
C PHE A 24 -33.74 -1.59 20.90
N TRP A 25 -34.85 -1.42 21.61
CA TRP A 25 -36.19 -1.40 21.00
C TRP A 25 -36.26 -0.12 20.14
N VAL A 26 -36.11 -0.27 18.82
CA VAL A 26 -36.34 0.83 17.88
C VAL A 26 -37.80 0.82 17.44
N PRO A 27 -38.54 1.94 17.58
CA PRO A 27 -39.89 2.02 17.07
C PRO A 27 -39.94 1.72 15.57
N ARG A 28 -40.87 0.91 15.12
CA ARG A 28 -41.05 0.46 13.74
C ARG A 28 -41.26 1.57 12.68
N SER A 29 -41.14 2.84 13.05
CA SER A 29 -41.27 4.00 12.13
C SER A 29 -39.98 4.56 11.59
N ALA A 30 -38.79 4.14 12.08
CA ALA A 30 -37.53 4.54 11.52
C ALA A 30 -37.23 3.67 10.28
N LYS A 31 -37.22 4.27 9.09
CA LYS A 31 -36.72 3.65 7.87
C LYS A 31 -35.19 3.58 7.97
N GLY A 32 -34.64 2.47 8.41
CA GLY A 32 -33.22 2.21 8.46
C GLY A 32 -32.99 0.72 8.69
N TYR A 33 -31.99 0.18 8.03
CA TYR A 33 -31.59 -1.21 8.19
C TYR A 33 -30.38 -1.30 9.12
N SER A 34 -30.46 -2.18 10.10
CA SER A 34 -29.28 -2.60 10.88
C SER A 34 -28.23 -3.25 9.97
N VAL A 35 -27.00 -3.36 10.46
CA VAL A 35 -25.92 -4.05 9.71
C VAL A 35 -26.31 -5.48 9.36
N GLU A 36 -27.00 -6.18 10.25
CA GLU A 36 -27.47 -7.56 10.07
C GLU A 36 -28.56 -7.64 8.99
N GLU A 37 -29.52 -6.72 9.01
CA GLU A 37 -30.57 -6.63 7.99
C GLU A 37 -29.98 -6.30 6.60
N VAL A 38 -29.01 -5.39 6.54
CA VAL A 38 -28.29 -5.07 5.28
C VAL A 38 -27.55 -6.31 4.78
N ALA A 39 -26.82 -7.02 5.64
CA ALA A 39 -26.12 -8.25 5.26
C ALA A 39 -27.09 -9.32 4.73
N THR A 40 -28.23 -9.49 5.39
CA THR A 40 -29.28 -10.42 4.94
C THR A 40 -29.86 -10.02 3.59
N ARG A 41 -30.14 -8.74 3.36
CA ARG A 41 -30.65 -8.22 2.07
C ARG A 41 -29.66 -8.40 0.95
N LEU A 42 -28.38 -8.13 1.19
CA LEU A 42 -27.31 -8.36 0.21
C LEU A 42 -27.17 -9.84 -0.18
N THR A 43 -27.28 -10.74 0.80
CA THR A 43 -27.28 -12.19 0.56
C THR A 43 -28.46 -12.64 -0.30
N LEU A 44 -29.60 -11.97 -0.16
CA LEU A 44 -30.81 -12.22 -0.97
C LEU A 44 -30.83 -11.47 -2.31
N GLY A 45 -29.77 -10.70 -2.63
CA GLY A 45 -29.71 -9.89 -3.85
C GLY A 45 -30.69 -8.71 -3.86
N ALA A 46 -31.21 -8.30 -2.71
CA ALA A 46 -32.16 -7.21 -2.60
C ALA A 46 -31.46 -5.85 -2.60
N ALA A 47 -31.81 -4.97 -3.52
CA ALA A 47 -31.33 -3.58 -3.51
C ALA A 47 -31.81 -2.84 -2.25
N THR A 48 -30.91 -2.06 -1.65
CA THR A 48 -31.18 -1.22 -0.49
C THR A 48 -30.79 0.21 -0.83
N SER A 49 -31.69 1.17 -0.64
CA SER A 49 -31.37 2.59 -0.82
C SER A 49 -30.39 3.04 0.26
N LYS A 50 -29.41 3.89 -0.10
CA LYS A 50 -28.52 4.51 0.88
C LYS A 50 -29.26 5.29 1.97
N TRP A 51 -30.48 5.77 1.67
CA TRP A 51 -31.35 6.49 2.59
C TRP A 51 -32.07 5.59 3.62
N ASP A 52 -32.02 4.27 3.38
CA ASP A 52 -32.60 3.26 4.28
C ASP A 52 -31.52 2.61 5.17
N LEU A 53 -30.27 3.04 5.06
CA LEU A 53 -29.19 2.55 5.91
C LEU A 53 -29.25 3.20 7.29
N ASP A 54 -28.96 2.42 8.33
CA ASP A 54 -28.71 2.98 9.66
C ASP A 54 -27.43 3.81 9.67
N THR A 55 -27.42 4.93 10.38
CA THR A 55 -26.31 5.88 10.40
C THR A 55 -25.60 5.89 11.75
N PRO A 56 -24.24 6.12 11.75
CA PRO A 56 -23.38 6.43 10.60
C PRO A 56 -23.04 5.21 9.72
N ALA A 57 -23.12 5.37 8.38
CA ALA A 57 -22.73 4.36 7.40
C ALA A 57 -21.70 4.91 6.41
N LEU A 58 -20.66 4.14 6.12
CA LEU A 58 -19.70 4.45 5.07
C LEU A 58 -20.16 3.81 3.77
N CYS A 59 -20.47 4.65 2.79
CA CYS A 59 -20.87 4.22 1.46
C CYS A 59 -19.79 4.56 0.43
N VAL A 60 -19.52 3.62 -0.48
CA VAL A 60 -18.62 3.82 -1.61
C VAL A 60 -19.44 3.84 -2.89
N ASP A 61 -19.31 4.90 -3.68
CA ASP A 61 -19.83 4.95 -5.04
C ASP A 61 -18.91 4.11 -5.92
N LEU A 62 -19.42 2.98 -6.41
CA LEU A 62 -18.63 2.02 -7.17
C LEU A 62 -18.28 2.54 -8.57
N ASP A 63 -19.12 3.31 -9.21
CA ASP A 63 -18.86 3.86 -10.54
C ASP A 63 -17.71 4.88 -10.47
N LEU A 64 -17.73 5.74 -9.45
CA LEU A 64 -16.63 6.70 -9.20
C LEU A 64 -15.33 5.97 -8.81
N LEU A 65 -15.41 4.96 -7.96
CA LEU A 65 -14.26 4.14 -7.56
C LEU A 65 -13.60 3.48 -8.77
N GLU A 66 -14.38 2.81 -9.60
CA GLU A 66 -13.89 2.13 -10.80
C GLU A 66 -13.38 3.12 -11.84
N GLY A 67 -14.05 4.26 -11.99
CA GLY A 67 -13.58 5.36 -12.82
C GLY A 67 -12.19 5.84 -12.41
N ASN A 68 -11.95 6.04 -11.11
CA ASN A 68 -10.66 6.44 -10.56
C ASN A 68 -9.58 5.36 -10.77
N ILE A 69 -9.92 4.08 -10.53
CA ILE A 69 -9.00 2.95 -10.73
C ILE A 69 -8.57 2.88 -12.20
N ASN A 70 -9.52 2.93 -13.13
CA ASN A 70 -9.26 2.84 -14.55
C ASN A 70 -8.45 4.03 -15.07
N LYS A 71 -8.71 5.24 -14.55
CA LYS A 71 -7.98 6.46 -14.91
C LYS A 71 -6.50 6.37 -14.54
N LEU A 72 -6.17 5.97 -13.31
CA LEU A 72 -4.79 5.76 -12.90
C LEU A 72 -4.13 4.68 -13.76
N GLN A 73 -4.78 3.54 -13.95
CA GLN A 73 -4.23 2.43 -14.71
C GLN A 73 -3.95 2.82 -16.17
N ALA A 74 -4.89 3.50 -16.82
CA ALA A 74 -4.70 4.00 -18.18
C ALA A 74 -3.51 4.99 -18.27
N ALA A 75 -3.37 5.88 -17.29
CA ALA A 75 -2.27 6.84 -17.25
C ALA A 75 -0.91 6.13 -17.12
N VAL A 76 -0.73 5.23 -16.16
CA VAL A 76 0.56 4.55 -15.95
C VAL A 76 0.90 3.65 -17.15
N THR A 77 -0.08 2.98 -17.74
CA THR A 77 0.12 2.17 -18.96
C THR A 77 0.57 3.04 -20.13
N ARG A 78 -0.08 4.18 -20.36
CA ARG A 78 0.32 5.15 -21.40
C ARG A 78 1.74 5.65 -21.22
N PHE A 79 2.20 5.80 -19.97
CA PHE A 79 3.52 6.29 -19.62
C PHE A 79 4.59 5.20 -19.58
N GLY A 80 4.24 3.94 -19.81
CA GLY A 80 5.19 2.81 -19.79
C GLY A 80 5.71 2.45 -18.40
N ILE A 81 5.00 2.84 -17.34
CA ILE A 81 5.24 2.43 -15.95
C ILE A 81 4.04 1.64 -15.43
N THR A 82 4.10 1.15 -14.20
CA THR A 82 3.04 0.33 -13.62
C THR A 82 2.44 0.96 -12.36
N ALA A 83 1.36 0.38 -11.85
CA ALA A 83 0.76 0.74 -10.57
C ALA A 83 0.97 -0.37 -9.54
N ARG A 84 1.35 0.01 -8.32
CA ARG A 84 1.33 -0.82 -7.12
C ARG A 84 0.58 -0.05 -6.02
N PRO A 85 -0.75 0.06 -6.12
CA PRO A 85 -1.55 0.93 -5.26
C PRO A 85 -1.36 0.65 -3.77
N HIS A 86 -1.51 1.69 -2.96
CA HIS A 86 -1.28 1.59 -1.52
C HIS A 86 -2.59 1.40 -0.75
N ALA A 87 -2.79 0.20 -0.20
CA ALA A 87 -4.02 -0.19 0.52
C ALA A 87 -4.25 0.54 1.85
N LYS A 88 -3.26 1.28 2.38
CA LYS A 88 -3.44 2.04 3.65
C LYS A 88 -4.62 2.99 3.63
N THR A 89 -5.06 3.43 2.45
CA THR A 89 -6.20 4.34 2.26
C THR A 89 -7.53 3.64 2.52
N HIS A 90 -7.72 2.45 1.99
CA HIS A 90 -9.01 1.75 2.01
C HIS A 90 -9.02 0.51 2.92
N LYS A 91 -7.90 -0.21 3.08
CA LYS A 91 -7.75 -1.43 3.89
C LYS A 91 -8.80 -2.52 3.55
N SER A 92 -9.25 -2.54 2.30
CA SER A 92 -10.28 -3.45 1.79
C SER A 92 -9.68 -4.39 0.76
N ALA A 93 -9.88 -5.68 0.94
CA ALA A 93 -9.48 -6.69 -0.03
C ALA A 93 -10.27 -6.57 -1.34
N ASP A 94 -11.55 -6.22 -1.28
CA ASP A 94 -12.40 -6.06 -2.47
C ASP A 94 -11.89 -4.93 -3.38
N ILE A 95 -11.50 -3.79 -2.79
CA ILE A 95 -10.91 -2.69 -3.56
C ILE A 95 -9.56 -3.11 -4.13
N ALA A 96 -8.72 -3.78 -3.34
CA ALA A 96 -7.44 -4.27 -3.81
C ALA A 96 -7.59 -5.29 -4.97
N LYS A 97 -8.57 -6.20 -4.91
CA LYS A 97 -8.90 -7.13 -6.00
C LYS A 97 -9.32 -6.39 -7.27
N ARG A 98 -10.12 -5.31 -7.16
CA ARG A 98 -10.49 -4.46 -8.31
C ARG A 98 -9.27 -3.76 -8.92
N GLN A 99 -8.36 -3.24 -8.09
CA GLN A 99 -7.12 -2.63 -8.56
C GLN A 99 -6.22 -3.63 -9.30
N LEU A 100 -6.08 -4.87 -8.80
CA LEU A 100 -5.35 -5.95 -9.47
C LEU A 100 -6.02 -6.36 -10.78
N ALA A 101 -7.35 -6.48 -10.81
CA ALA A 101 -8.11 -6.80 -12.00
C ALA A 101 -7.97 -5.71 -13.09
N ALA A 102 -7.80 -4.45 -12.71
CA ALA A 102 -7.54 -3.34 -13.62
C ALA A 102 -6.09 -3.32 -14.16
N GLY A 103 -5.18 -4.15 -13.63
CA GLY A 103 -3.81 -4.26 -14.13
C GLY A 103 -2.71 -3.79 -13.17
N ALA A 104 -3.02 -3.53 -11.89
CA ALA A 104 -1.99 -3.27 -10.90
C ALA A 104 -1.10 -4.52 -10.70
N ILE A 105 0.21 -4.31 -10.58
CA ILE A 105 1.19 -5.42 -10.46
C ILE A 105 1.31 -5.99 -9.04
N GLY A 106 0.59 -5.43 -8.09
CA GLY A 106 0.58 -5.80 -6.68
C GLY A 106 0.00 -4.68 -5.84
N ILE A 107 0.01 -4.85 -4.53
CA ILE A 107 -0.56 -3.90 -3.56
C ILE A 107 0.49 -3.54 -2.52
N CYS A 108 0.64 -2.23 -2.23
CA CYS A 108 1.48 -1.74 -1.15
C CYS A 108 0.72 -1.73 0.17
N THR A 109 1.43 -2.05 1.27
CA THR A 109 0.92 -1.97 2.64
C THR A 109 1.88 -1.17 3.53
N ALA A 110 1.36 -0.47 4.53
CA ALA A 110 2.16 0.29 5.48
C ALA A 110 2.42 -0.50 6.77
N LYS A 111 1.58 -1.45 7.10
CA LYS A 111 1.66 -2.23 8.33
C LYS A 111 1.58 -3.72 8.04
N LEU A 112 2.30 -4.50 8.84
CA LEU A 112 2.28 -5.95 8.72
C LEU A 112 0.86 -6.53 8.83
N GLY A 113 0.04 -6.04 9.77
CA GLY A 113 -1.35 -6.49 9.90
C GLY A 113 -2.23 -6.16 8.69
N GLU A 114 -1.91 -5.12 7.92
CA GLU A 114 -2.58 -4.88 6.62
C GLU A 114 -2.19 -5.97 5.61
N ALA A 115 -0.90 -6.30 5.54
CA ALA A 115 -0.41 -7.36 4.65
C ALA A 115 -0.99 -8.73 5.00
N GLU A 116 -1.05 -9.06 6.30
CA GLU A 116 -1.64 -10.31 6.80
C GLU A 116 -3.12 -10.43 6.39
N ALA A 117 -3.91 -9.39 6.67
CA ALA A 117 -5.33 -9.38 6.34
C ALA A 117 -5.60 -9.49 4.83
N LEU A 118 -4.79 -8.82 4.00
CA LEU A 118 -4.91 -8.92 2.55
C LEU A 118 -4.49 -10.31 2.03
N MET A 119 -3.45 -10.90 2.60
CA MET A 119 -3.01 -12.23 2.21
C MET A 119 -4.01 -13.32 2.59
N GLU A 120 -4.66 -13.22 3.75
CA GLU A 120 -5.78 -14.08 4.16
C GLU A 120 -6.93 -14.05 3.15
N GLU A 121 -7.12 -12.92 2.46
CA GLU A 121 -8.11 -12.74 1.41
C GLU A 121 -7.62 -13.10 0.00
N GLY A 122 -6.45 -13.76 -0.10
CA GLY A 122 -5.89 -14.28 -1.36
C GLY A 122 -5.10 -13.27 -2.19
N ILE A 123 -4.69 -12.13 -1.62
CA ILE A 123 -3.84 -11.16 -2.31
C ILE A 123 -2.37 -11.49 -2.01
N GLU A 124 -1.68 -12.08 -2.98
CA GLU A 124 -0.31 -12.60 -2.80
C GLU A 124 0.79 -11.59 -3.16
N HIS A 125 0.54 -10.70 -4.13
CA HIS A 125 1.52 -9.72 -4.62
C HIS A 125 1.54 -8.48 -3.73
N LEU A 126 2.19 -8.58 -2.57
CA LEU A 126 2.24 -7.52 -1.58
C LEU A 126 3.65 -6.92 -1.46
N CYS A 127 3.70 -5.59 -1.37
CA CYS A 127 4.92 -4.84 -1.06
C CYS A 127 4.72 -4.05 0.23
N MET A 128 5.39 -4.45 1.30
CA MET A 128 5.37 -3.72 2.56
C MET A 128 6.39 -2.59 2.53
N THR A 129 5.90 -1.36 2.55
CA THR A 129 6.70 -0.14 2.32
C THR A 129 7.33 0.44 3.59
N THR A 130 7.20 -0.24 4.73
CA THR A 130 7.76 0.18 6.01
C THR A 130 8.62 -0.94 6.59
N ALA A 131 9.79 -0.61 7.09
CA ALA A 131 10.69 -1.57 7.72
C ALA A 131 10.07 -2.20 8.98
N ASN A 132 10.14 -3.52 9.10
CA ASN A 132 9.79 -4.27 10.31
C ASN A 132 11.03 -4.42 11.18
N VAL A 133 11.06 -3.81 12.35
CA VAL A 133 12.25 -3.80 13.23
C VAL A 133 12.10 -4.66 14.49
N SER A 134 10.89 -5.05 14.89
CA SER A 134 10.73 -5.93 16.04
C SER A 134 10.81 -7.40 15.64
N ALA A 135 11.51 -8.22 16.43
CA ALA A 135 11.68 -9.65 16.18
C ALA A 135 10.35 -10.39 15.92
N SER A 136 9.28 -10.03 16.65
CA SER A 136 7.95 -10.62 16.44
C SER A 136 7.36 -10.29 15.08
N LYS A 137 7.50 -9.04 14.60
CA LYS A 137 7.03 -8.64 13.27
C LYS A 137 7.87 -9.25 12.15
N ILE A 138 9.19 -9.31 12.34
CA ILE A 138 10.10 -9.93 11.38
C ILE A 138 9.73 -11.41 11.17
N ARG A 139 9.55 -12.18 12.27
CA ARG A 139 9.11 -13.58 12.15
C ARG A 139 7.77 -13.74 11.44
N ARG A 140 6.77 -12.87 11.72
CA ARG A 140 5.47 -12.89 11.05
C ARG A 140 5.61 -12.54 9.57
N ALA A 141 6.46 -11.57 9.21
CA ALA A 141 6.75 -11.23 7.82
C ALA A 141 7.35 -12.41 7.06
N MET A 142 8.19 -13.23 7.70
CA MET A 142 8.71 -14.45 7.10
C MET A 142 7.62 -15.51 6.87
N GLN A 143 6.56 -15.55 7.69
CA GLN A 143 5.40 -16.42 7.40
C GLN A 143 4.66 -15.93 6.14
N LEU A 144 4.50 -14.62 5.96
CA LEU A 144 3.93 -14.09 4.71
C LEU A 144 4.81 -14.43 3.50
N ARG A 145 6.14 -14.33 3.65
CA ARG A 145 7.06 -14.74 2.58
C ARG A 145 6.99 -16.22 2.28
N LYS A 146 6.78 -17.06 3.29
CA LYS A 146 6.59 -18.50 3.09
C LYS A 146 5.28 -18.82 2.40
N ALA A 147 4.22 -18.07 2.69
CA ALA A 147 2.91 -18.21 2.05
C ALA A 147 2.92 -17.69 0.61
N SER A 148 3.67 -16.61 0.31
CA SER A 148 3.79 -16.07 -1.03
C SER A 148 5.23 -15.69 -1.40
N ARG A 149 5.72 -16.23 -2.51
CA ARG A 149 7.01 -15.84 -3.12
C ARG A 149 7.01 -14.39 -3.64
N HIS A 150 5.85 -13.74 -3.71
CA HIS A 150 5.67 -12.38 -4.21
C HIS A 150 5.65 -11.31 -3.12
N PHE A 151 5.76 -11.72 -1.85
CA PHE A 151 5.86 -10.79 -0.75
C PHE A 151 7.23 -10.11 -0.71
N ILE A 152 7.23 -8.78 -0.80
CA ILE A 152 8.41 -7.92 -0.76
C ILE A 152 8.30 -7.00 0.45
N GLN A 153 9.43 -6.64 1.10
CA GLN A 153 9.41 -5.69 2.20
C GLN A 153 10.58 -4.71 2.13
N ALA A 154 10.38 -3.55 2.75
CA ALA A 154 11.40 -2.50 2.84
C ALA A 154 12.41 -2.79 3.95
N VAL A 155 13.65 -2.33 3.72
CA VAL A 155 14.72 -2.21 4.71
C VAL A 155 15.34 -0.82 4.62
N ASP A 156 15.74 -0.23 5.76
CA ASP A 156 16.33 1.10 5.82
C ASP A 156 17.55 1.19 6.76
N HIS A 157 17.97 0.06 7.35
CA HIS A 157 19.10 0.01 8.27
C HIS A 157 19.79 -1.36 8.26
N GLU A 158 21.10 -1.37 8.44
CA GLU A 158 21.92 -2.61 8.41
C GLU A 158 21.51 -3.65 9.46
N HIS A 159 21.20 -3.23 10.70
CA HIS A 159 20.73 -4.16 11.73
C HIS A 159 19.41 -4.83 11.32
N ASN A 160 18.49 -4.05 10.75
CA ASN A 160 17.23 -4.60 10.25
C ASN A 160 17.45 -5.60 9.11
N ALA A 161 18.38 -5.31 8.19
CA ALA A 161 18.71 -6.23 7.10
C ALA A 161 19.30 -7.54 7.62
N ARG A 162 20.19 -7.48 8.64
CA ARG A 162 20.76 -8.68 9.26
C ARG A 162 19.70 -9.50 10.01
N ASP A 163 18.86 -8.85 10.81
CA ASP A 163 17.74 -9.51 11.51
C ASP A 163 16.79 -10.22 10.54
N LEU A 164 16.52 -9.58 9.39
CA LEU A 164 15.71 -10.19 8.33
C LEU A 164 16.40 -11.41 7.69
N SER A 165 17.71 -11.33 7.45
CA SER A 165 18.49 -12.44 6.91
C SER A 165 18.47 -13.65 7.85
N ASP A 166 18.67 -13.42 9.15
CA ASP A 166 18.63 -14.47 10.16
C ASP A 166 17.23 -15.10 10.27
N ALA A 167 16.19 -14.29 10.31
CA ALA A 167 14.82 -14.78 10.37
C ALA A 167 14.40 -15.52 9.08
N ALA A 168 14.88 -15.09 7.92
CA ALA A 168 14.63 -15.78 6.66
C ALA A 168 15.32 -17.17 6.64
N ARG A 169 16.55 -17.26 7.17
CA ARG A 169 17.25 -18.53 7.35
C ARG A 169 16.45 -19.45 8.29
N GLU A 170 16.01 -18.97 9.42
CA GLU A 170 15.22 -19.75 10.40
C GLU A 170 13.89 -20.24 9.80
N ALA A 171 13.25 -19.43 8.96
CA ALA A 171 12.01 -19.79 8.27
C ALA A 171 12.23 -20.68 7.03
N GLY A 172 13.48 -20.88 6.58
CA GLY A 172 13.80 -21.63 5.36
C GLY A 172 13.35 -20.95 4.07
N VAL A 173 13.40 -19.61 4.01
CA VAL A 173 12.98 -18.83 2.83
C VAL A 173 14.08 -17.85 2.39
N THR A 174 13.97 -17.35 1.16
CA THR A 174 14.70 -16.18 0.69
C THR A 174 13.73 -15.00 0.66
N ALA A 175 13.98 -13.98 1.45
CA ALA A 175 13.14 -12.78 1.52
C ALA A 175 13.50 -11.76 0.43
N ASP A 176 12.51 -11.31 -0.33
CA ASP A 176 12.66 -10.21 -1.28
C ASP A 176 12.61 -8.88 -0.53
N VAL A 177 13.61 -8.05 -0.75
CA VAL A 177 13.73 -6.76 -0.06
C VAL A 177 14.04 -5.63 -1.03
N VAL A 178 13.56 -4.44 -0.70
CA VAL A 178 13.88 -3.18 -1.37
C VAL A 178 14.44 -2.20 -0.33
N VAL A 179 15.43 -1.41 -0.72
CA VAL A 179 16.00 -0.38 0.16
C VAL A 179 15.09 0.84 0.17
N ASP A 180 14.58 1.23 1.33
CA ASP A 180 13.85 2.50 1.50
C ASP A 180 14.85 3.65 1.55
N VAL A 181 14.81 4.52 0.55
CA VAL A 181 15.73 5.66 0.40
C VAL A 181 14.97 6.95 0.67
N ALA A 182 15.46 7.72 1.64
CA ALA A 182 14.81 8.92 2.10
C ALA A 182 14.62 9.98 0.99
N VAL A 183 13.45 10.60 0.99
CA VAL A 183 13.16 11.84 0.28
C VAL A 183 12.69 12.88 1.29
N GLY A 184 13.53 13.84 1.60
CA GLY A 184 13.25 14.82 2.64
C GLY A 184 13.47 14.26 4.05
N THR A 185 12.50 14.46 4.95
CA THR A 185 12.63 14.17 6.40
C THR A 185 11.85 12.93 6.87
N ARG A 186 11.42 12.08 5.93
CA ARG A 186 10.66 10.86 6.27
C ARG A 186 11.60 9.69 6.57
N SER A 187 11.07 8.45 6.55
CA SER A 187 11.83 7.19 6.69
C SER A 187 12.82 7.00 5.54
N GLY A 188 13.70 6.06 5.73
CA GLY A 188 14.66 5.63 4.73
C GLY A 188 16.09 6.03 5.06
N VAL A 189 17.02 5.31 4.46
CA VAL A 189 18.44 5.64 4.50
C VAL A 189 18.74 6.85 3.59
N PRO A 190 19.64 7.77 3.97
CA PRO A 190 20.03 8.88 3.09
C PRO A 190 20.50 8.39 1.72
N PRO A 191 20.11 9.08 0.62
CA PRO A 191 20.56 8.72 -0.73
C PRO A 191 22.08 8.87 -0.89
N GLY A 192 22.64 8.25 -1.92
CA GLY A 192 24.06 8.23 -2.19
C GLY A 192 24.79 7.08 -1.51
N ASP A 193 25.97 7.33 -0.95
CA ASP A 193 26.88 6.29 -0.45
C ASP A 193 26.26 5.41 0.63
N GLN A 194 25.45 5.97 1.52
CA GLN A 194 24.82 5.21 2.58
C GLN A 194 23.78 4.20 2.04
N ALA A 195 22.93 4.65 1.11
CA ALA A 195 21.97 3.77 0.47
C ALA A 195 22.65 2.70 -0.40
N LEU A 196 23.68 3.08 -1.13
CA LEU A 196 24.48 2.14 -1.91
C LEU A 196 25.19 1.11 -1.02
N ALA A 197 25.73 1.53 0.13
CA ALA A 197 26.36 0.63 1.09
C ALA A 197 25.34 -0.38 1.67
N LEU A 198 24.13 0.10 2.03
CA LEU A 198 23.07 -0.78 2.51
C LEU A 198 22.61 -1.77 1.42
N ALA A 199 22.47 -1.31 0.17
CA ALA A 199 22.10 -2.17 -0.94
C ALA A 199 23.13 -3.27 -1.19
N LYS A 200 24.44 -2.92 -1.15
CA LYS A 200 25.55 -3.89 -1.24
C LYS A 200 25.52 -4.90 -0.09
N LEU A 201 25.29 -4.42 1.14
CA LEU A 201 25.14 -5.30 2.30
C LEU A 201 23.99 -6.29 2.09
N VAL A 202 22.81 -5.83 1.71
CA VAL A 202 21.63 -6.67 1.44
C VAL A 202 21.94 -7.73 0.40
N ASP A 203 22.63 -7.37 -0.68
CA ASP A 203 23.00 -8.30 -1.76
C ASP A 203 23.97 -9.39 -1.31
N THR A 204 24.80 -9.13 -0.30
CA THR A 204 25.73 -10.12 0.27
C THR A 204 25.12 -10.97 1.38
N LEU A 205 24.02 -10.55 1.99
CA LEU A 205 23.40 -11.30 3.08
C LEU A 205 22.69 -12.55 2.58
N PRO A 206 22.99 -13.73 3.17
CA PRO A 206 22.31 -14.96 2.78
C PRO A 206 20.80 -14.86 3.07
N ASN A 207 20.00 -15.54 2.27
CA ASN A 207 18.54 -15.59 2.40
C ASN A 207 17.83 -14.22 2.21
N LEU A 208 18.52 -13.20 1.73
CA LEU A 208 17.91 -12.00 1.17
C LEU A 208 18.12 -11.94 -0.33
N ARG A 209 17.18 -11.32 -1.03
CA ARG A 209 17.28 -10.97 -2.44
C ARG A 209 16.93 -9.51 -2.61
N LEU A 210 17.93 -8.71 -2.97
CA LEU A 210 17.71 -7.30 -3.32
C LEU A 210 16.87 -7.21 -4.59
N ARG A 211 15.88 -6.31 -4.61
CA ARG A 211 15.00 -6.08 -5.75
C ARG A 211 15.08 -4.63 -6.28
N GLY A 212 15.76 -3.74 -5.60
CA GLY A 212 15.84 -2.32 -5.96
C GLY A 212 15.59 -1.40 -4.77
N LEU A 213 14.95 -0.27 -5.01
CA LEU A 213 14.68 0.73 -3.96
C LEU A 213 13.24 1.27 -3.97
N LEU A 214 12.85 1.82 -2.80
CA LEU A 214 11.67 2.65 -2.62
C LEU A 214 12.09 4.11 -2.46
N SER A 215 11.26 5.04 -2.97
CA SER A 215 11.51 6.48 -2.91
C SER A 215 10.18 7.24 -2.92
N TYR A 216 9.71 7.66 -1.74
CA TYR A 216 8.42 8.33 -1.61
C TYR A 216 8.56 9.75 -1.08
N ASP A 217 8.18 10.76 -1.89
CA ASP A 217 8.07 12.16 -1.47
C ASP A 217 6.61 12.52 -1.10
N GLY A 218 6.30 12.47 0.19
CA GLY A 218 5.01 12.93 0.69
C GLY A 218 4.81 14.45 0.54
N GLY A 219 5.89 15.22 0.54
CA GLY A 219 5.84 16.68 0.44
C GLY A 219 5.52 17.20 -0.96
N ALA A 220 5.69 16.40 -2.01
CA ALA A 220 5.31 16.78 -3.36
C ALA A 220 3.81 16.59 -3.63
N GLN A 221 3.13 15.73 -2.88
CA GLN A 221 1.78 15.27 -3.23
C GLN A 221 0.72 16.38 -3.26
N HIS A 222 0.87 17.43 -2.45
CA HIS A 222 -0.11 18.51 -2.30
C HIS A 222 0.40 19.88 -2.77
N VAL A 223 1.47 19.92 -3.55
CA VAL A 223 1.96 21.18 -4.13
C VAL A 223 0.97 21.66 -5.20
N THR A 224 0.40 22.84 -4.98
CA THR A 224 -0.54 23.47 -5.91
C THR A 224 0.17 23.87 -7.21
N GLY A 225 -0.50 23.65 -8.32
CA GLY A 225 0.01 23.92 -9.66
C GLY A 225 0.90 22.78 -10.19
N TYR A 226 0.53 22.25 -11.38
CA TYR A 226 1.23 21.14 -12.01
C TYR A 226 2.73 21.40 -12.20
N ALA A 227 3.09 22.56 -12.76
CA ALA A 227 4.49 22.91 -13.05
C ALA A 227 5.35 22.99 -11.77
N ALA A 228 4.82 23.61 -10.71
CA ALA A 228 5.50 23.71 -9.43
C ALA A 228 5.67 22.33 -8.76
N ARG A 229 4.63 21.50 -8.80
CA ARG A 229 4.65 20.14 -8.28
C ARG A 229 5.65 19.26 -9.02
N LYS A 230 5.66 19.33 -10.36
CA LYS A 230 6.63 18.62 -11.20
C LYS A 230 8.07 19.04 -10.88
N ALA A 231 8.35 20.34 -10.84
CA ALA A 231 9.68 20.85 -10.54
C ALA A 231 10.16 20.40 -9.15
N ARG A 232 9.28 20.48 -8.13
CA ARG A 232 9.60 19.99 -6.79
C ARG A 232 9.88 18.49 -6.76
N MET A 233 9.03 17.68 -7.38
CA MET A 233 9.22 16.24 -7.41
C MET A 233 10.55 15.86 -8.05
N LEU A 234 10.85 16.39 -9.25
CA LEU A 234 12.09 16.08 -9.96
C LEU A 234 13.33 16.52 -9.16
N ALA A 235 13.31 17.70 -8.58
CA ALA A 235 14.44 18.20 -7.77
C ALA A 235 14.67 17.34 -6.52
N LYS A 236 13.61 16.85 -5.87
CA LYS A 236 13.74 16.07 -4.63
C LYS A 236 14.15 14.63 -4.87
N ILE A 237 13.76 14.03 -5.98
CA ILE A 237 14.07 12.62 -6.28
C ILE A 237 15.43 12.45 -6.98
N GLU A 238 16.06 13.51 -7.44
CA GLU A 238 17.30 13.47 -8.22
C GLU A 238 18.43 12.67 -7.54
N ALA A 239 18.61 12.85 -6.23
CA ALA A 239 19.62 12.10 -5.47
C ALA A 239 19.32 10.59 -5.42
N ASN A 240 18.04 10.21 -5.39
CA ASN A 240 17.60 8.83 -5.42
C ASN A 240 17.80 8.20 -6.82
N VAL A 241 17.60 8.98 -7.88
CA VAL A 241 17.94 8.55 -9.26
C VAL A 241 19.43 8.24 -9.37
N ARG A 242 20.30 9.15 -8.91
CA ARG A 242 21.74 8.90 -8.90
C ARG A 242 22.13 7.67 -8.07
N THR A 243 21.44 7.44 -6.96
CA THR A 243 21.64 6.23 -6.12
C THR A 243 21.26 4.97 -6.90
N PHE A 244 20.11 4.98 -7.56
CA PHE A 244 19.64 3.85 -8.37
C PHE A 244 20.59 3.53 -9.52
N GLU A 245 21.07 4.55 -10.23
CA GLU A 245 22.10 4.40 -11.26
C GLU A 245 23.41 3.83 -10.71
N ALA A 246 23.84 4.29 -9.53
CA ALA A 246 25.03 3.78 -8.86
C ALA A 246 24.88 2.31 -8.44
N MET A 247 23.67 1.90 -8.01
CA MET A 247 23.35 0.49 -7.76
C MET A 247 23.52 -0.34 -9.04
N GLY A 248 22.97 0.10 -10.17
CA GLY A 248 23.10 -0.58 -11.47
C GLY A 248 24.57 -0.67 -11.93
N LYS A 249 25.35 0.42 -11.81
CA LYS A 249 26.78 0.41 -12.11
C LYS A 249 27.59 -0.55 -11.22
N ALA A 250 27.12 -0.78 -10.00
CA ALA A 250 27.72 -1.76 -9.08
C ALA A 250 27.26 -3.21 -9.33
N GLY A 251 26.45 -3.47 -10.37
CA GLY A 251 25.92 -4.80 -10.69
C GLY A 251 24.81 -5.28 -9.78
N LEU A 252 24.24 -4.40 -8.93
CA LEU A 252 23.15 -4.74 -8.04
C LEU A 252 21.81 -4.81 -8.80
N ASN A 253 20.85 -5.53 -8.24
CA ASN A 253 19.52 -5.63 -8.83
C ASN A 253 18.78 -4.28 -8.73
N THR A 254 18.34 -3.79 -9.90
CA THR A 254 17.59 -2.54 -10.09
C THR A 254 16.24 -2.78 -10.79
N GLU A 255 15.59 -3.89 -10.47
CA GLU A 255 14.28 -4.26 -11.04
C GLU A 255 13.15 -3.33 -10.57
N ILE A 256 13.26 -2.80 -9.35
CA ILE A 256 12.24 -1.98 -8.72
C ILE A 256 12.81 -0.60 -8.36
N PHE A 257 12.19 0.45 -8.91
CA PHE A 257 12.29 1.81 -8.43
C PHE A 257 10.86 2.32 -8.21
N SER A 258 10.36 2.15 -7.01
CA SER A 258 8.96 2.33 -6.67
C SER A 258 8.74 3.53 -5.73
N GLY A 259 7.64 4.24 -5.89
CA GLY A 259 7.33 5.41 -5.06
C GLY A 259 6.18 6.23 -5.61
N GLY A 260 6.28 7.56 -5.44
CA GLY A 260 5.23 8.46 -5.91
C GLY A 260 3.88 8.25 -5.19
N GLY A 261 2.90 9.02 -5.59
CA GLY A 261 1.57 8.97 -4.97
C GLY A 261 0.52 9.64 -5.83
N THR A 262 -0.66 9.86 -5.26
CA THR A 262 -1.81 10.42 -5.96
C THR A 262 -1.51 11.76 -6.64
N GLY A 263 -0.78 12.67 -5.98
CA GLY A 263 -0.48 13.99 -6.55
C GLY A 263 0.58 13.99 -7.64
N THR A 264 1.29 12.88 -7.84
CA THR A 264 2.45 12.82 -8.76
C THR A 264 2.40 11.66 -9.77
N TYR A 265 1.37 10.81 -9.76
CA TYR A 265 1.31 9.62 -10.61
C TYR A 265 1.47 9.94 -12.10
N ASN A 266 0.95 11.07 -12.54
CA ASN A 266 0.96 11.49 -13.94
C ASN A 266 2.28 12.14 -14.39
N MET A 267 3.30 12.18 -13.52
CA MET A 267 4.62 12.73 -13.82
C MET A 267 5.79 11.82 -13.41
N GLN A 268 5.52 10.68 -12.78
CA GLN A 268 6.58 9.76 -12.32
C GLN A 268 7.37 9.11 -13.48
N HIS A 269 6.76 8.95 -14.63
CA HIS A 269 7.43 8.49 -15.85
C HIS A 269 8.58 9.39 -16.32
N LEU A 270 8.63 10.62 -15.82
CA LEU A 270 9.75 11.55 -16.10
C LEU A 270 11.01 11.24 -15.26
N VAL A 271 10.89 10.36 -14.28
CA VAL A 271 11.99 9.95 -13.40
C VAL A 271 12.71 8.77 -14.05
N PRO A 272 14.01 8.90 -14.39
CA PRO A 272 14.76 7.82 -15.02
C PRO A 272 14.77 6.54 -14.19
N GLY A 273 14.44 5.41 -14.80
CA GLY A 273 14.43 4.10 -14.16
C GLY A 273 13.23 3.81 -13.25
N PHE A 274 12.28 4.75 -13.10
CA PHE A 274 11.11 4.57 -12.25
C PHE A 274 10.18 3.48 -12.80
N THR A 275 9.73 2.56 -11.95
CA THR A 275 8.99 1.36 -12.38
C THR A 275 7.52 1.38 -12.03
N ASP A 276 7.16 1.76 -10.80
CA ASP A 276 5.79 1.65 -10.35
C ASP A 276 5.36 2.70 -9.31
N VAL A 277 4.10 3.13 -9.42
CA VAL A 277 3.51 4.19 -8.60
C VAL A 277 2.73 3.61 -7.43
N GLN A 278 2.96 4.15 -6.21
CA GLN A 278 2.32 3.73 -4.96
C GLN A 278 1.12 4.62 -4.57
N ALA A 279 0.32 5.09 -5.54
CA ALA A 279 -0.83 5.94 -5.25
C ALA A 279 -1.86 5.23 -4.35
N GLY A 280 -2.38 5.94 -3.36
CA GLY A 280 -3.38 5.41 -2.43
C GLY A 280 -4.70 6.17 -2.50
N SER A 281 -4.70 7.48 -2.21
CA SER A 281 -5.91 8.31 -2.11
C SER A 281 -6.71 8.46 -3.40
N TYR A 282 -6.11 8.17 -4.55
CA TYR A 282 -6.75 8.31 -5.86
C TYR A 282 -8.06 7.52 -5.99
N VAL A 283 -8.21 6.40 -5.27
CA VAL A 283 -9.41 5.55 -5.36
C VAL A 283 -10.68 6.27 -4.90
N PHE A 284 -10.55 7.16 -3.93
CA PHE A 284 -11.65 7.97 -3.39
C PHE A 284 -11.53 9.44 -3.75
N MET A 285 -10.29 9.90 -3.98
CA MET A 285 -9.92 11.30 -4.03
C MET A 285 -10.30 12.06 -2.75
N ASP A 286 -9.95 13.32 -2.64
CA ASP A 286 -10.37 14.23 -1.57
C ASP A 286 -10.26 15.69 -2.02
N MET A 287 -10.79 16.60 -1.24
CA MET A 287 -10.82 18.03 -1.57
C MET A 287 -9.42 18.65 -1.68
N GLN A 288 -8.43 18.11 -0.97
CA GLN A 288 -7.05 18.62 -1.07
C GLN A 288 -6.44 18.25 -2.42
N TYR A 289 -6.61 17.00 -2.86
CA TYR A 289 -6.15 16.57 -4.18
C TYR A 289 -6.89 17.29 -5.31
N LEU A 290 -8.20 17.47 -5.19
CA LEU A 290 -8.96 18.24 -6.20
C LEU A 290 -8.41 19.65 -6.39
N ALA A 291 -7.90 20.27 -5.33
CA ALA A 291 -7.40 21.66 -5.34
C ALA A 291 -5.97 21.82 -5.87
N ILE A 292 -5.18 20.74 -6.09
CA ILE A 292 -3.77 20.90 -6.49
C ILE A 292 -3.56 21.29 -7.95
N GLY A 293 -4.58 21.19 -8.80
CA GLY A 293 -4.55 21.57 -10.21
C GLY A 293 -3.93 20.51 -11.14
N GLY A 294 -4.60 20.24 -12.25
CA GLY A 294 -4.16 19.39 -13.35
C GLY A 294 -3.14 20.08 -14.25
N GLU A 295 -2.65 19.35 -15.26
CA GLU A 295 -1.64 19.83 -16.22
C GLU A 295 -2.15 21.00 -17.08
N ASP A 296 -3.40 20.95 -17.43
CA ASP A 296 -4.12 21.94 -18.25
C ASP A 296 -4.79 23.07 -17.42
N GLY A 297 -4.52 23.11 -16.10
CA GLY A 297 -5.15 24.04 -15.17
C GLY A 297 -6.56 23.63 -14.73
N SER A 298 -7.04 22.47 -15.16
CA SER A 298 -8.29 21.88 -14.66
C SER A 298 -8.19 21.42 -13.22
N VAL A 299 -9.31 20.96 -12.67
CA VAL A 299 -9.33 20.26 -11.38
C VAL A 299 -8.53 18.97 -11.51
N TYR A 300 -7.68 18.71 -10.52
CA TYR A 300 -6.93 17.46 -10.47
C TYR A 300 -7.85 16.31 -10.05
N ASN A 301 -8.07 15.37 -10.89
CA ASN A 301 -8.91 14.20 -10.64
C ASN A 301 -8.38 12.94 -11.34
#